data_a457a4f0fabaf33fb25f2d2150710cf4
#
_entry.id   a457a4f0fabaf33fb25f2d2150710cf4
#
_cell.length_a   1.000
_cell.length_b   1.000
_cell.length_c   1.000
_cell.angle_alpha   90.00
_cell.angle_beta   90.00
_cell.angle_gamma   90.00
#
_symmetry.space_group_name_H-M   'P 1'
#
loop_
_entity.id
_entity.type
_entity.pdbx_description
1 polymer ?
#
loop_
_entity_poly.entity_id
_entity_poly.type
_entity_poly.pdbx_seq_one_letter_code
_entity_poly.pdbx_strand_id
1 'polypeptide(L)'
;MGIWNLATLQLEEFRPGIMSKAEIGENLIMVCMEIGPNMEDTGHEHPFDQCGVVLDGQIEMFIGNERNTFNSDEAYFIPANVRHGWKSFTDPVKLLDISAKP
;
A
#
# COMPACT_ATOMS: atom_id res chain seq x y z
N MET A 1 -11.75 -16.48 6.07
CA MET A 1 -12.54 -15.51 5.35
C MET A 1 -12.59 -14.20 6.12
N GLY A 2 -12.44 -13.14 5.47
CA GLY A 2 -12.81 -11.74 5.66
C GLY A 2 -12.63 -10.98 6.97
N ILE A 3 -12.12 -11.55 8.04
CA ILE A 3 -11.90 -10.78 9.26
C ILE A 3 -10.42 -10.83 9.61
N TRP A 4 -9.78 -9.65 9.59
CA TRP A 4 -8.37 -9.51 9.93
C TRP A 4 -8.21 -8.64 11.18
N ASN A 5 -7.41 -9.12 12.11
CA ASN A 5 -6.85 -8.27 13.15
C ASN A 5 -5.50 -7.78 12.64
N LEU A 6 -5.44 -6.52 12.24
CA LEU A 6 -4.25 -5.98 11.58
C LEU A 6 -3.01 -5.96 12.49
N ALA A 7 -3.21 -5.92 13.80
CA ALA A 7 -2.09 -5.92 14.75
C ALA A 7 -1.41 -7.29 14.85
N THR A 8 -2.13 -8.37 14.59
CA THR A 8 -1.62 -9.74 14.76
C THR A 8 -1.57 -10.54 13.47
N LEU A 9 -2.01 -9.97 12.36
CA LEU A 9 -2.06 -10.65 11.08
C LEU A 9 -0.69 -11.15 10.67
N GLN A 10 -0.61 -12.42 10.27
CA GLN A 10 0.62 -13.04 9.78
C GLN A 10 0.77 -12.71 8.30
N LEU A 11 1.87 -12.05 7.97
CA LEU A 11 2.22 -11.71 6.58
C LEU A 11 3.23 -12.70 6.06
N GLU A 12 3.22 -12.93 4.76
CA GLU A 12 4.16 -13.80 4.06
C GLU A 12 5.00 -12.98 3.08
N GLU A 13 6.20 -13.45 2.77
CA GLU A 13 7.05 -12.78 1.80
C GLU A 13 6.36 -12.78 0.43
N PHE A 14 6.13 -11.61 -0.11
CA PHE A 14 5.64 -11.41 -1.47
C PHE A 14 6.82 -11.37 -2.44
N ARG A 15 7.84 -10.62 -2.07
CA ARG A 15 9.14 -10.53 -2.74
C ARG A 15 10.15 -9.96 -1.74
N PRO A 16 11.47 -10.05 -2.00
CA PRO A 16 12.46 -9.52 -1.05
C PRO A 16 12.14 -8.09 -0.62
N GLY A 17 12.03 -7.88 0.69
CA GLY A 17 11.73 -6.58 1.28
C GLY A 17 10.25 -6.25 1.44
N ILE A 18 9.33 -7.07 0.92
CA ILE A 18 7.89 -6.83 1.04
C ILE A 18 7.18 -8.07 1.56
N MET A 19 6.49 -7.91 2.68
CA MET A 19 5.62 -8.94 3.26
C MET A 19 4.17 -8.54 3.01
N SER A 20 3.30 -9.48 2.72
CA SER A 20 1.90 -9.16 2.47
C SER A 20 0.95 -10.31 2.76
N LYS A 21 -0.33 -9.97 2.87
CA LYS A 21 -1.44 -10.89 2.81
C LYS A 21 -2.55 -10.23 2.01
N ALA A 22 -3.15 -10.99 1.09
CA ALA A 22 -4.21 -10.49 0.23
C ALA A 22 -5.50 -11.27 0.42
N GLU A 23 -6.62 -10.55 0.32
CA GLU A 23 -7.96 -11.13 0.22
C GLU A 23 -8.52 -10.67 -1.11
N ILE A 24 -8.83 -11.60 -2.00
CA ILE A 24 -9.26 -11.30 -3.36
C ILE A 24 -10.73 -11.69 -3.52
N GLY A 25 -11.55 -10.68 -3.75
CA GLY A 25 -12.98 -10.85 -4.00
C GLY A 25 -13.30 -10.79 -5.48
N GLU A 26 -14.59 -10.67 -5.79
CA GLU A 26 -15.06 -10.54 -7.17
C GLU A 26 -14.69 -9.18 -7.75
N ASN A 27 -14.82 -8.11 -6.97
CA ASN A 27 -14.63 -6.73 -7.42
C ASN A 27 -13.53 -5.96 -6.69
N LEU A 28 -13.03 -6.47 -5.58
CA LEU A 28 -12.05 -5.78 -4.74
C LEU A 28 -10.91 -6.70 -4.34
N ILE A 29 -9.76 -6.08 -4.14
CA ILE A 29 -8.59 -6.72 -3.55
C ILE A 29 -8.20 -5.91 -2.33
N MET A 30 -8.04 -6.58 -1.19
CA MET A 30 -7.55 -5.98 0.05
C MET A 30 -6.20 -6.58 0.37
N VAL A 31 -5.19 -5.74 0.61
CA VAL A 31 -3.83 -6.19 0.89
C VAL A 31 -3.32 -5.48 2.13
N CYS A 32 -2.88 -6.26 3.12
CA CYS A 32 -2.05 -5.73 4.20
C CYS A 32 -0.59 -5.96 3.81
N MET A 33 0.21 -4.92 3.87
CA MET A 33 1.57 -4.95 3.37
C MET A 33 2.53 -4.32 4.36
N GLU A 34 3.69 -4.93 4.53
CA GLU A 34 4.80 -4.33 5.23
C GLU A 34 5.96 -4.17 4.25
N ILE A 35 6.39 -2.94 4.06
CA ILE A 35 7.47 -2.58 3.15
C ILE A 35 8.71 -2.33 4.00
N GLY A 36 9.79 -3.04 3.69
CA GLY A 36 11.07 -2.88 4.37
C GLY A 36 11.72 -1.53 4.10
N PRO A 37 12.85 -1.26 4.77
CA PRO A 37 13.54 0.03 4.63
C PRO A 37 14.14 0.22 3.24
N ASN A 38 14.23 1.49 2.82
CA ASN A 38 14.95 1.94 1.64
C ASN A 38 14.51 1.28 0.34
N MET A 39 13.20 1.06 0.20
CA MET A 39 12.59 0.53 -1.02
C MET A 39 11.89 1.64 -1.79
N GLU A 40 11.74 1.44 -3.09
CA GLU A 40 11.14 2.44 -3.96
C GLU A 40 10.37 1.80 -5.11
N ASP A 41 9.20 2.35 -5.40
CA ASP A 41 8.50 2.17 -6.66
C ASP A 41 8.56 3.50 -7.40
N THR A 42 9.24 3.53 -8.53
CA THR A 42 9.50 4.77 -9.27
C THR A 42 8.30 5.29 -10.04
N GLY A 43 7.25 4.52 -10.12
CA GLY A 43 5.98 4.95 -10.69
C GLY A 43 5.36 3.95 -11.64
N HIS A 44 4.06 3.89 -11.58
CA HIS A 44 3.22 3.10 -12.47
C HIS A 44 1.81 3.68 -12.47
N GLU A 45 0.97 3.18 -13.34
CA GLU A 45 -0.44 3.54 -13.38
C GLU A 45 -1.26 2.32 -13.78
N HIS A 46 -2.54 2.32 -13.42
CA HIS A 46 -3.46 1.26 -13.78
C HIS A 46 -4.87 1.81 -13.94
N PRO A 47 -5.74 1.10 -14.69
CA PRO A 47 -7.05 1.63 -15.06
C PRO A 47 -8.13 1.34 -14.00
N PHE A 48 -7.77 1.42 -12.72
CA PHE A 48 -8.72 1.22 -11.61
C PHE A 48 -8.30 2.06 -10.41
N ASP A 49 -9.29 2.38 -9.56
CA ASP A 49 -9.06 3.16 -8.35
C ASP A 49 -8.37 2.31 -7.29
N GLN A 50 -7.59 2.99 -6.45
CA GLN A 50 -6.87 2.39 -5.34
C GLN A 50 -6.85 3.36 -4.18
N CYS A 51 -6.99 2.85 -2.97
CA CYS A 51 -6.87 3.68 -1.78
C CYS A 51 -6.25 2.86 -0.65
N GLY A 52 -5.81 3.55 0.39
CA GLY A 52 -5.23 2.87 1.53
C GLY A 52 -4.99 3.78 2.71
N VAL A 53 -4.47 3.19 3.76
CA VAL A 53 -4.13 3.88 5.00
C VAL A 53 -2.81 3.35 5.52
N VAL A 54 -1.96 4.25 6.00
CA VAL A 54 -0.72 3.89 6.68
C VAL A 54 -1.08 3.47 8.10
N LEU A 55 -0.73 2.25 8.49
CA LEU A 55 -1.01 1.71 9.81
C LEU A 55 0.11 2.02 10.80
N ASP A 56 1.35 1.95 10.33
CA ASP A 56 2.53 2.18 11.17
C ASP A 56 3.70 2.60 10.30
N GLY A 57 4.48 3.58 10.75
CA GLY A 57 5.64 4.08 10.05
C GLY A 57 5.35 5.25 9.12
N GLN A 58 6.24 5.48 8.18
CA GLN A 58 6.16 6.59 7.23
C GLN A 58 6.47 6.10 5.82
N ILE A 59 5.81 6.70 4.84
CA ILE A 59 6.07 6.45 3.44
C ILE A 59 5.89 7.76 2.65
N GLU A 60 6.77 8.00 1.71
CA GLU A 60 6.59 9.09 0.76
C GLU A 60 5.85 8.55 -0.45
N MET A 61 4.80 9.25 -0.90
CA MET A 61 4.08 8.90 -2.11
C MET A 61 3.97 10.11 -3.01
N PHE A 62 4.09 9.89 -4.32
CA PHE A 62 3.62 10.85 -5.30
C PHE A 62 2.39 10.27 -5.99
N ILE A 63 1.40 11.14 -6.19
CA ILE A 63 0.15 10.82 -6.88
C ILE A 63 -0.07 11.95 -7.88
N GLY A 64 0.12 11.66 -9.17
CA GLY A 64 0.15 12.70 -10.18
C GLY A 64 1.28 13.69 -9.90
N ASN A 65 0.94 14.96 -9.73
CA ASN A 65 1.91 16.01 -9.45
C ASN A 65 2.08 16.31 -7.95
N GLU A 66 1.38 15.59 -7.09
CA GLU A 66 1.45 15.79 -5.64
C GLU A 66 2.40 14.77 -5.02
N ARG A 67 3.25 15.27 -4.13
CA ARG A 67 4.19 14.42 -3.38
C ARG A 67 4.09 14.76 -1.90
N ASN A 68 3.82 13.75 -1.08
CA ASN A 68 3.63 13.92 0.35
C ASN A 68 4.25 12.78 1.13
N THR A 69 4.63 13.05 2.38
CA THR A 69 4.98 12.03 3.35
C THR A 69 3.73 11.69 4.15
N PHE A 70 3.38 10.41 4.16
CA PHE A 70 2.25 9.90 4.92
C PHE A 70 2.73 9.23 6.19
N ASN A 71 2.09 9.60 7.31
CA ASN A 71 2.36 9.03 8.62
C ASN A 71 1.23 8.09 9.04
N SER A 72 1.41 7.41 10.18
CA SER A 72 0.36 6.53 10.73
C SER A 72 -0.98 7.25 10.81
N ASP A 73 -2.04 6.53 10.47
CA ASP A 73 -3.43 7.00 10.44
C ASP A 73 -3.75 7.98 9.30
N GLU A 74 -2.82 8.21 8.39
CA GLU A 74 -3.10 9.01 7.21
C GLU A 74 -3.44 8.11 6.02
N ALA A 75 -4.40 8.54 5.22
CA ALA A 75 -4.92 7.77 4.10
C ALA A 75 -4.61 8.44 2.77
N TYR A 76 -4.55 7.64 1.71
CA TYR A 76 -4.33 8.10 0.35
C TYR A 76 -5.43 7.55 -0.58
N PHE A 77 -5.68 8.28 -1.65
CA PHE A 77 -6.58 7.84 -2.71
C PHE A 77 -5.91 8.08 -4.05
N ILE A 78 -5.83 7.04 -4.86
CA ILE A 78 -5.19 7.07 -6.17
C ILE A 78 -6.26 6.82 -7.23
N PRO A 79 -6.67 7.85 -7.99
CA PRO A 79 -7.64 7.66 -9.06
C PRO A 79 -7.10 6.78 -10.18
N ALA A 80 -8.01 6.12 -10.89
CA ALA A 80 -7.66 5.34 -12.08
C ALA A 80 -6.85 6.19 -13.08
N ASN A 81 -5.86 5.58 -13.69
CA ASN A 81 -5.00 6.16 -14.72
C ASN A 81 -4.10 7.32 -14.26
N VAL A 82 -3.98 7.53 -12.95
CA VAL A 82 -3.07 8.53 -12.41
C VAL A 82 -1.75 7.84 -12.03
N ARG A 83 -0.64 8.35 -12.55
CA ARG A 83 0.68 7.82 -12.26
C ARG A 83 1.02 8.06 -10.78
N HIS A 84 1.53 7.04 -10.12
CA HIS A 84 1.87 7.11 -8.71
C HIS A 84 3.05 6.19 -8.40
N GLY A 85 3.68 6.45 -7.27
CA GLY A 85 4.76 5.65 -6.76
C GLY A 85 5.03 5.99 -5.30
N TRP A 86 5.99 5.29 -4.71
CA TRP A 86 6.28 5.45 -3.29
C TRP A 86 7.74 5.17 -2.98
N LYS A 87 8.16 5.62 -1.80
CA LYS A 87 9.50 5.40 -1.29
C LYS A 87 9.43 5.23 0.21
N SER A 88 9.99 4.13 0.72
CA SER A 88 10.13 3.92 2.16
C SER A 88 11.43 4.57 2.66
N PHE A 89 11.47 4.83 3.97
CA PHE A 89 12.63 5.44 4.62
C PHE A 89 13.46 4.37 5.32
N THR A 90 14.09 4.73 6.44
CA THR A 90 14.98 3.81 7.16
C THR A 90 14.25 2.77 8.00
N ASP A 91 12.98 3.02 8.32
CA ASP A 91 12.15 2.10 9.08
C ASP A 91 11.12 1.43 8.19
N PRO A 92 10.70 0.19 8.51
CA PRO A 92 9.60 -0.43 7.79
C PRO A 92 8.31 0.35 7.92
N VAL A 93 7.45 0.25 6.91
CA VAL A 93 6.12 0.85 6.94
C VAL A 93 5.07 -0.24 6.69
N LYS A 94 3.99 -0.17 7.46
CA LYS A 94 2.86 -1.09 7.32
C LYS A 94 1.65 -0.32 6.83
N LEU A 95 0.96 -0.86 5.83
CA LEU A 95 -0.21 -0.22 5.26
C LEU A 95 -1.28 -1.23 4.89
N LEU A 96 -2.51 -0.75 4.80
CA LEU A 96 -3.64 -1.49 4.28
C LEU A 96 -4.07 -0.81 2.99
N ASP A 97 -4.06 -1.57 1.91
CA ASP A 97 -4.35 -1.08 0.57
C ASP A 97 -5.56 -1.81 0.00
N ILE A 98 -6.44 -1.07 -0.67
CA ILE A 98 -7.63 -1.61 -1.29
C ILE A 98 -7.69 -1.11 -2.72
N SER A 99 -7.86 -2.02 -3.66
CA SER A 99 -8.00 -1.65 -5.06
C SER A 99 -9.19 -2.35 -5.69
N ALA A 100 -9.72 -1.72 -6.74
CA ALA A 100 -10.69 -2.38 -7.60
C ALA A 100 -9.96 -3.50 -8.35
N LYS A 101 -10.65 -4.59 -8.58
CA LYS A 101 -10.10 -5.72 -9.32
C LYS A 101 -10.25 -5.44 -10.81
N PRO A 102 -9.16 -5.54 -11.57
CA PRO A 102 -9.22 -5.31 -13.01
C PRO A 102 -10.04 -6.37 -13.76
#